data_a905dc658d0618d47a9953a53d5164ad
#
_entry.id   a905dc658d0618d47a9953a53d5164ad
#
_cell.length_a   1.000
_cell.length_b   1.000
_cell.length_c   1.000
_cell.angle_alpha   90.00
_cell.angle_beta   90.00
_cell.angle_gamma   90.00
#
_symmetry.space_group_name_H-M   'P 1'
#
loop_
_entity.id
_entity.type
_entity.pdbx_description
1 polymer ?
#
loop_
_entity_poly.entity_id
_entity_poly.type
_entity_poly.pdbx_seq_one_letter_code
_entity_poly.pdbx_strand_id
1 'polypeptide(L)'
;DVYKRQYCLKVYEIPEGAKNSKGRAIQNLLNIEAGDKVNAFIRVKRLDDEEFTNSHYLIFCTKKGIIKKTCLEAYSRPRQNGVNAIVIREDDQVIQVRMTDGNAEVLMANRNGRAIRFHESTVRVMGRVSTGVKGMTLDGDDDEVVGMITMTGKPDETVMVVSEQGYGKRSDLDDYRITNRGGKGVKTLNVTEKTGKLVSIKNVNDSNDLVIINKSGITLRLKVADIRVMGRATQGVRLINLEKRNDEIASVCKVDSEEEVLETEESVETVDASAVEVPETIEENPEVETDDAEPVSYTHLRAHETAA
;
A
#
# COMPACT_ATOMS: atom_id res chain seq x y z
N ASP A 1 15.21 18.66 2.99
CA ASP A 1 15.45 18.39 4.42
C ASP A 1 16.24 17.11 4.65
N VAL A 2 17.28 17.19 5.45
CA VAL A 2 18.11 16.05 5.91
C VAL A 2 17.31 15.10 6.83
N TYR A 3 16.23 15.57 7.42
CA TYR A 3 15.37 14.80 8.32
C TYR A 3 14.01 14.55 7.70
N LYS A 4 13.52 13.30 7.81
CA LYS A 4 12.11 13.01 7.58
C LYS A 4 11.40 12.83 8.90
N ARG A 5 10.20 13.41 8.99
CA ARG A 5 9.39 13.43 10.20
C ARG A 5 8.29 12.39 10.15
N GLN A 6 7.93 11.89 11.32
CA GLN A 6 6.75 11.06 11.53
C GLN A 6 5.73 11.90 12.30
N TYR A 7 4.49 11.87 11.85
CA TYR A 7 3.33 12.46 12.51
C TYR A 7 2.39 11.34 12.94
N CYS A 8 1.60 11.59 13.96
CA CYS A 8 0.55 10.70 14.40
C CYS A 8 -0.78 11.43 14.28
N LEU A 9 -1.77 10.77 13.71
CA LEU A 9 -3.13 11.27 13.57
C LEU A 9 -4.09 10.18 14.03
N LYS A 10 -5.05 10.52 14.88
CA LYS A 10 -6.09 9.58 15.28
C LYS A 10 -7.11 9.45 14.16
N VAL A 11 -7.57 8.24 13.89
CA VAL A 11 -8.46 7.97 12.74
C VAL A 11 -9.74 8.81 12.83
N TYR A 12 -10.28 9.02 14.01
CA TYR A 12 -11.50 9.84 14.22
C TYR A 12 -11.28 11.36 14.02
N GLU A 13 -10.04 11.83 13.91
CA GLU A 13 -9.71 13.22 13.56
C GLU A 13 -9.73 13.45 12.05
N ILE A 14 -9.80 12.37 11.24
CA ILE A 14 -9.89 12.46 9.79
C ILE A 14 -11.33 12.80 9.42
N PRO A 15 -11.58 13.95 8.74
CA PRO A 15 -12.93 14.32 8.37
C PRO A 15 -13.52 13.33 7.37
N GLU A 16 -14.76 12.95 7.60
CA GLU A 16 -15.55 12.17 6.66
C GLU A 16 -15.79 12.94 5.37
N GLY A 17 -15.80 12.24 4.25
CA GLY A 17 -16.01 12.83 2.93
C GLY A 17 -16.87 11.92 2.06
N ALA A 18 -17.78 12.51 1.28
CA ALA A 18 -18.55 11.77 0.28
C ALA A 18 -17.62 11.17 -0.78
N LYS A 19 -18.02 10.05 -1.39
CA LYS A 19 -17.28 9.33 -2.44
C LYS A 19 -16.81 10.24 -3.59
N ASN A 20 -17.59 11.27 -3.93
CA ASN A 20 -17.31 12.22 -5.01
C ASN A 20 -16.71 13.55 -4.52
N SER A 21 -16.35 13.66 -3.24
CA SER A 21 -15.75 14.89 -2.69
C SER A 21 -14.29 15.03 -3.12
N LYS A 22 -13.83 16.26 -3.29
CA LYS A 22 -12.42 16.57 -3.60
C LYS A 22 -11.46 16.27 -2.44
N GLY A 23 -11.98 16.00 -1.24
CA GLY A 23 -11.19 15.88 -0.02
C GLY A 23 -10.64 17.22 0.48
N ARG A 24 -9.84 17.16 1.53
CA ARG A 24 -9.14 18.31 2.11
C ARG A 24 -7.64 18.09 2.10
N ALA A 25 -6.88 19.17 1.95
CA ALA A 25 -5.43 19.09 1.98
C ALA A 25 -4.94 18.58 3.35
N ILE A 26 -3.99 17.64 3.35
CA ILE A 26 -3.46 17.02 4.57
C ILE A 26 -2.77 18.03 5.51
N GLN A 27 -2.29 19.16 4.97
CA GLN A 27 -1.75 20.27 5.74
C GLN A 27 -2.75 20.90 6.73
N ASN A 28 -4.05 20.70 6.48
CA ASN A 28 -5.09 21.15 7.42
C ASN A 28 -5.20 20.25 8.66
N LEU A 29 -4.66 19.03 8.61
CA LEU A 29 -4.70 18.05 9.70
C LEU A 29 -3.34 17.90 10.39
N LEU A 30 -2.26 18.03 9.62
CA LEU A 30 -0.89 17.83 10.07
C LEU A 30 -0.05 19.08 9.76
N ASN A 31 0.77 19.49 10.72
CA ASN A 31 1.68 20.62 10.53
C ASN A 31 2.89 20.21 9.67
N ILE A 32 2.63 20.01 8.38
CA ILE A 32 3.62 19.61 7.36
C ILE A 32 4.13 20.88 6.67
N GLU A 33 5.43 20.98 6.45
CA GLU A 33 6.06 22.09 5.74
C GLU A 33 5.62 22.11 4.25
N ALA A 34 5.58 23.32 3.67
CA ALA A 34 5.24 23.48 2.27
C ALA A 34 6.27 22.76 1.37
N GLY A 35 5.78 21.90 0.47
CA GLY A 35 6.62 21.09 -0.42
C GLY A 35 6.94 19.68 0.11
N ASP A 36 6.69 19.39 1.37
CA ASP A 36 6.83 18.03 1.89
C ASP A 36 5.75 17.10 1.33
N LYS A 37 6.12 15.84 1.12
CA LYS A 37 5.23 14.78 0.63
C LYS A 37 5.14 13.65 1.65
N VAL A 38 3.94 13.10 1.80
CA VAL A 38 3.73 11.90 2.61
C VAL A 38 4.19 10.68 1.81
N ASN A 39 5.16 9.93 2.37
CA ASN A 39 5.75 8.77 1.72
C ASN A 39 5.15 7.44 2.19
N ALA A 40 4.59 7.38 3.40
CA ALA A 40 4.00 6.17 3.92
C ALA A 40 2.92 6.47 4.97
N PHE A 41 1.92 5.60 5.02
CA PHE A 41 0.92 5.53 6.07
C PHE A 41 1.06 4.19 6.77
N ILE A 42 1.05 4.20 8.10
CA ILE A 42 1.13 2.99 8.91
C ILE A 42 -0.02 3.03 9.92
N ARG A 43 -0.88 2.02 9.84
CA ARG A 43 -1.93 1.83 10.83
C ARG A 43 -1.34 1.20 12.07
N VAL A 44 -1.50 1.86 13.22
CA VAL A 44 -1.12 1.35 14.53
C VAL A 44 -2.37 1.30 15.40
N LYS A 45 -2.66 0.15 16.02
CA LYS A 45 -3.87 -0.02 16.83
C LYS A 45 -3.77 0.73 18.15
N ARG A 46 -2.63 0.62 18.84
CA ARG A 46 -2.37 1.24 20.15
C ARG A 46 -0.92 1.70 20.24
N LEU A 47 -0.70 2.95 20.58
CA LEU A 47 0.63 3.51 20.89
C LEU A 47 0.88 3.62 22.38
N ASP A 48 -0.14 3.46 23.21
CA ASP A 48 -0.15 3.46 24.67
C ASP A 48 0.11 2.08 25.29
N ASP A 49 0.10 1.02 24.49
CA ASP A 49 0.40 -0.34 24.90
C ASP A 49 1.92 -0.57 24.84
N GLU A 50 2.55 -0.63 26.01
CA GLU A 50 4.01 -0.79 26.13
C GLU A 50 4.50 -2.14 25.60
N GLU A 51 3.76 -3.22 25.81
CA GLU A 51 4.13 -4.55 25.29
C GLU A 51 4.12 -4.55 23.77
N PHE A 52 3.05 -4.02 23.17
CA PHE A 52 2.95 -3.88 21.72
C PHE A 52 4.06 -2.99 21.15
N THR A 53 4.28 -1.82 21.71
CA THR A 53 5.27 -0.86 21.19
C THR A 53 6.71 -1.34 21.34
N ASN A 54 7.03 -2.12 22.37
CA ASN A 54 8.35 -2.71 22.57
C ASN A 54 8.60 -3.97 21.70
N SER A 55 7.54 -4.67 21.28
CA SER A 55 7.65 -5.87 20.45
C SER A 55 7.58 -5.60 18.95
N HIS A 56 7.21 -4.37 18.54
CA HIS A 56 7.10 -4.01 17.14
C HIS A 56 8.15 -2.98 16.69
N TYR A 57 8.45 -2.99 15.41
CA TYR A 57 9.49 -2.17 14.80
C TYR A 57 9.00 -1.50 13.53
N LEU A 58 9.54 -0.31 13.24
CA LEU A 58 9.43 0.32 11.95
C LEU A 58 10.69 0.10 11.14
N ILE A 59 10.54 -0.47 9.94
CA ILE A 59 11.61 -0.67 8.98
C ILE A 59 11.45 0.36 7.86
N PHE A 60 12.48 1.18 7.68
CA PHE A 60 12.57 2.20 6.65
C PHE A 60 13.48 1.73 5.53
N CYS A 61 13.09 2.01 4.29
CA CYS A 61 13.89 1.74 3.10
C CYS A 61 14.07 3.04 2.31
N THR A 62 15.29 3.31 1.85
CA THR A 62 15.59 4.46 1.02
C THR A 62 15.89 4.07 -0.41
N LYS A 63 15.80 5.05 -1.31
CA LYS A 63 16.06 4.94 -2.73
C LYS A 63 17.48 4.46 -3.02
N LYS A 64 18.47 4.92 -2.24
CA LYS A 64 19.88 4.50 -2.36
C LYS A 64 20.23 3.19 -1.63
N GLY A 65 19.23 2.40 -1.24
CA GLY A 65 19.43 1.06 -0.69
C GLY A 65 19.83 1.02 0.78
N ILE A 66 19.56 2.07 1.54
CA ILE A 66 19.74 2.09 2.99
C ILE A 66 18.48 1.50 3.65
N ILE A 67 18.70 0.70 4.69
CA ILE A 67 17.66 0.14 5.55
C ILE A 67 17.90 0.55 6.99
N LYS A 68 16.81 0.83 7.71
CA LYS A 68 16.84 1.20 9.12
C LYS A 68 15.72 0.50 9.86
N LYS A 69 16.02 -0.03 11.06
CA LYS A 69 15.04 -0.62 11.98
C LYS A 69 15.02 0.17 13.28
N THR A 70 13.84 0.62 13.71
CA THR A 70 13.65 1.40 14.94
C THR A 70 12.50 0.78 15.72
N CYS A 71 12.63 0.63 17.03
CA CYS A 71 11.55 0.16 17.90
C CYS A 71 10.37 1.13 17.86
N LEU A 72 9.14 0.62 17.82
CA LEU A 72 7.92 1.44 17.75
C LEU A 72 7.76 2.31 18.99
N GLU A 73 8.25 1.85 20.16
CA GLU A 73 8.29 2.63 21.40
C GLU A 73 8.92 4.02 21.21
N ALA A 74 9.95 4.13 20.39
CA ALA A 74 10.59 5.41 20.08
C ALA A 74 9.62 6.46 19.50
N TYR A 75 8.45 6.05 19.01
CA TYR A 75 7.40 6.88 18.43
C TYR A 75 6.12 6.93 19.27
N SER A 76 6.09 6.31 20.45
CA SER A 76 4.91 6.21 21.32
C SER A 76 4.45 7.58 21.86
N ARG A 77 5.35 8.57 21.87
CA ARG A 77 5.07 9.94 22.33
C ARG A 77 5.01 10.92 21.16
N PRO A 78 3.89 10.94 20.41
CA PRO A 78 3.74 11.84 19.29
C PRO A 78 3.77 13.31 19.71
N ARG A 79 4.28 14.17 18.83
CA ARG A 79 4.25 15.62 19.00
C ARG A 79 3.48 16.25 17.85
N GLN A 80 2.81 17.37 18.09
CA GLN A 80 2.04 18.07 17.06
C GLN A 80 2.89 18.46 15.84
N ASN A 81 4.15 18.86 16.06
CA ASN A 81 5.10 19.19 14.99
C ASN A 81 5.86 17.95 14.45
N GLY A 82 5.36 16.74 14.74
CA GLY A 82 6.04 15.50 14.39
C GLY A 82 7.34 15.26 15.16
N VAL A 83 7.91 14.08 14.97
CA VAL A 83 9.22 13.68 15.53
C VAL A 83 10.13 13.22 14.39
N ASN A 84 11.43 13.49 14.52
CA ASN A 84 12.40 12.98 13.55
C ASN A 84 12.36 11.46 13.49
N ALA A 85 12.19 10.91 12.30
CA ALA A 85 12.05 9.47 12.10
C ALA A 85 13.33 8.85 11.52
N ILE A 86 14.02 9.56 10.65
CA ILE A 86 15.24 9.11 9.99
C ILE A 86 16.05 10.32 9.52
N VAL A 87 17.36 10.19 9.57
CA VAL A 87 18.32 11.10 8.88
C VAL A 87 18.58 10.50 7.50
N ILE A 88 18.35 11.27 6.45
CA ILE A 88 18.65 10.86 5.09
C ILE A 88 19.95 11.51 4.60
N ARG A 89 20.67 10.77 3.76
CA ARG A 89 21.85 11.29 3.06
C ARG A 89 21.42 12.25 1.97
N GLU A 90 22.34 13.09 1.54
CA GLU A 90 22.16 13.96 0.37
C GLU A 90 21.74 13.13 -0.86
N ASP A 91 20.77 13.63 -1.60
CA ASP A 91 20.17 12.98 -2.79
C ASP A 91 19.53 11.60 -2.53
N ASP A 92 19.18 11.26 -1.30
CA ASP A 92 18.45 10.04 -0.97
C ASP A 92 17.01 10.38 -0.55
N GLN A 93 16.13 9.40 -0.62
CA GLN A 93 14.71 9.53 -0.26
C GLN A 93 14.21 8.27 0.42
N VAL A 94 13.36 8.42 1.44
CA VAL A 94 12.60 7.29 1.97
C VAL A 94 11.54 6.92 0.94
N ILE A 95 11.54 5.67 0.51
CA ILE A 95 10.57 5.16 -0.47
C ILE A 95 9.47 4.32 0.19
N GLN A 96 9.79 3.68 1.32
CA GLN A 96 8.85 2.80 1.99
C GLN A 96 9.16 2.65 3.47
N VAL A 97 8.09 2.51 4.27
CA VAL A 97 8.17 2.14 5.69
C VAL A 97 7.20 0.99 5.95
N ARG A 98 7.60 0.00 6.75
CA ARG A 98 6.79 -1.13 7.16
C ARG A 98 6.88 -1.34 8.67
N MET A 99 5.80 -1.82 9.26
CA MET A 99 5.79 -2.27 10.66
C MET A 99 5.97 -3.78 10.68
N THR A 100 6.81 -4.27 11.59
CA THR A 100 7.11 -5.70 11.79
C THR A 100 7.13 -6.05 13.27
N ASP A 101 7.05 -7.34 13.56
CA ASP A 101 7.12 -7.93 14.91
C ASP A 101 8.53 -8.38 15.31
N GLY A 102 9.53 -8.12 14.49
CA GLY A 102 10.91 -8.55 14.76
C GLY A 102 11.33 -9.85 14.07
N ASN A 103 10.40 -10.60 13.48
CA ASN A 103 10.64 -11.92 12.86
C ASN A 103 10.41 -11.96 11.35
N ALA A 104 10.20 -10.82 10.70
CA ALA A 104 9.92 -10.77 9.29
C ALA A 104 11.17 -10.98 8.42
N GLU A 105 10.96 -11.55 7.26
CA GLU A 105 11.93 -11.51 6.18
C GLU A 105 11.70 -10.27 5.32
N VAL A 106 12.79 -9.63 4.98
CA VAL A 106 12.78 -8.42 4.15
C VAL A 106 13.28 -8.75 2.76
N LEU A 107 12.55 -8.30 1.75
CA LEU A 107 12.95 -8.39 0.36
C LEU A 107 12.94 -7.00 -0.24
N MET A 108 14.13 -6.53 -0.69
CA MET A 108 14.32 -5.25 -1.36
C MET A 108 14.62 -5.50 -2.84
N ALA A 109 14.02 -4.69 -3.72
CA ALA A 109 14.26 -4.81 -5.16
C ALA A 109 14.72 -3.48 -5.77
N ASN A 110 15.66 -3.56 -6.73
CA ASN A 110 16.17 -2.41 -7.47
C ASN A 110 15.56 -2.32 -8.88
N ARG A 111 15.71 -1.17 -9.48
CA ARG A 111 15.22 -0.81 -10.81
C ARG A 111 15.80 -1.70 -11.91
N ASN A 112 17.03 -2.17 -11.76
CA ASN A 112 17.71 -3.08 -12.70
C ASN A 112 17.28 -4.55 -12.58
N GLY A 113 16.19 -4.84 -11.84
CA GLY A 113 15.56 -6.14 -11.80
C GLY A 113 16.27 -7.16 -10.91
N ARG A 114 16.95 -6.71 -9.85
CA ARG A 114 17.51 -7.57 -8.81
C ARG A 114 16.75 -7.43 -7.51
N ALA A 115 16.72 -8.48 -6.71
CA ALA A 115 16.16 -8.46 -5.36
C ALA A 115 17.04 -9.19 -4.37
N ILE A 116 17.11 -8.71 -3.14
CA ILE A 116 17.84 -9.32 -2.03
C ILE A 116 16.86 -9.67 -0.91
N ARG A 117 16.93 -10.92 -0.44
CA ARG A 117 16.15 -11.44 0.70
C ARG A 117 17.07 -11.65 1.90
N PHE A 118 16.68 -11.15 3.04
CA PHE A 118 17.39 -11.33 4.31
C PHE A 118 16.42 -11.23 5.49
N HIS A 119 16.78 -11.86 6.62
CA HIS A 119 15.97 -11.76 7.83
C HIS A 119 16.22 -10.40 8.52
N GLU A 120 15.16 -9.77 9.04
CA GLU A 120 15.25 -8.45 9.68
C GLU A 120 16.14 -8.38 10.91
N SER A 121 16.46 -9.53 11.56
CA SER A 121 17.43 -9.61 12.67
C SER A 121 18.84 -9.18 12.26
N THR A 122 19.18 -9.26 10.95
CA THR A 122 20.46 -8.76 10.44
C THR A 122 20.55 -7.22 10.44
N VAL A 123 19.42 -6.54 10.64
CA VAL A 123 19.35 -5.09 10.79
C VAL A 123 19.23 -4.77 12.28
N ARG A 124 20.30 -4.23 12.86
CA ARG A 124 20.28 -3.81 14.27
C ARG A 124 19.22 -2.75 14.52
N VAL A 125 18.61 -2.77 15.69
CA VAL A 125 17.71 -1.70 16.14
C VAL A 125 18.51 -0.42 16.37
N MET A 126 18.00 0.69 15.85
CA MET A 126 18.65 2.00 15.89
C MET A 126 17.68 3.09 16.35
N GLY A 127 18.21 4.15 16.95
CA GLY A 127 17.42 5.30 17.37
C GLY A 127 16.87 6.09 16.18
N ARG A 128 15.89 6.96 16.44
CA ARG A 128 15.21 7.79 15.41
C ARG A 128 16.15 8.65 14.57
N VAL A 129 17.20 9.21 15.17
CA VAL A 129 18.13 10.16 14.56
C VAL A 129 19.32 9.43 13.89
N SER A 130 19.12 8.26 13.34
CA SER A 130 20.15 7.49 12.63
C SER A 130 19.81 7.42 11.13
N THR A 131 20.85 7.27 10.30
CA THR A 131 20.70 7.11 8.86
C THR A 131 20.28 5.69 8.46
N GLY A 132 20.72 4.68 9.23
CA GLY A 132 20.55 3.29 8.86
C GLY A 132 21.85 2.63 8.36
N VAL A 133 21.71 1.45 7.80
CA VAL A 133 22.79 0.61 7.27
C VAL A 133 22.50 0.21 5.84
N LYS A 134 23.52 -0.26 5.11
CA LYS A 134 23.34 -0.76 3.75
C LYS A 134 22.43 -2.00 3.76
N GLY A 135 21.29 -1.92 3.09
CA GLY A 135 20.36 -3.02 2.87
C GLY A 135 20.67 -3.77 1.56
N MET A 136 20.92 -3.00 0.49
CA MET A 136 21.21 -3.53 -0.84
C MET A 136 22.35 -2.73 -1.50
N THR A 137 23.19 -3.38 -2.29
CA THR A 137 24.17 -2.73 -3.18
C THR A 137 23.54 -2.56 -4.54
N LEU A 138 23.54 -1.34 -5.04
CA LEU A 138 23.02 -0.96 -6.36
C LEU A 138 24.08 -1.18 -7.47
N ASP A 139 23.62 -1.36 -8.69
CA ASP A 139 24.44 -1.59 -9.87
C ASP A 139 24.59 -0.26 -10.69
N GLY A 140 25.44 0.65 -10.22
CA GLY A 140 25.68 1.96 -10.84
C GLY A 140 24.87 3.10 -10.22
N ASP A 141 25.15 4.32 -10.67
CA ASP A 141 24.61 5.57 -10.10
C ASP A 141 23.12 5.78 -10.50
N ASP A 142 22.72 5.24 -11.65
CA ASP A 142 21.33 5.32 -12.15
C ASP A 142 20.40 4.26 -11.56
N ASP A 143 20.94 3.34 -10.76
CA ASP A 143 20.13 2.29 -10.12
C ASP A 143 19.58 2.77 -8.80
N GLU A 144 18.37 2.34 -8.50
CA GLU A 144 17.65 2.73 -7.29
C GLU A 144 16.79 1.57 -6.77
N VAL A 145 16.55 1.54 -5.47
CA VAL A 145 15.55 0.65 -4.88
C VAL A 145 14.17 1.16 -5.25
N VAL A 146 13.32 0.29 -5.80
CA VAL A 146 11.95 0.61 -6.20
C VAL A 146 10.91 0.17 -5.18
N GLY A 147 11.29 -0.73 -4.26
CA GLY A 147 10.38 -1.17 -3.22
C GLY A 147 11.00 -2.15 -2.24
N MET A 148 10.33 -2.29 -1.12
CA MET A 148 10.64 -3.22 -0.04
C MET A 148 9.36 -3.92 0.40
N ILE A 149 9.38 -5.22 0.54
CA ILE A 149 8.30 -6.00 1.15
C ILE A 149 8.81 -6.72 2.39
N THR A 150 7.88 -6.94 3.32
CA THR A 150 8.10 -7.78 4.51
C THR A 150 7.19 -9.00 4.39
N MET A 151 7.78 -10.18 4.57
CA MET A 151 7.10 -11.46 4.48
C MET A 151 7.01 -12.06 5.88
N THR A 152 5.85 -12.62 6.18
CA THR A 152 5.60 -13.26 7.49
C THR A 152 5.67 -14.79 7.43
N GLY A 153 6.04 -15.33 6.27
CA GLY A 153 6.18 -16.77 6.07
C GLY A 153 4.86 -17.53 5.92
N LYS A 154 3.78 -16.84 5.54
CA LYS A 154 2.53 -17.52 5.18
C LYS A 154 2.73 -18.34 3.91
N PRO A 155 2.20 -19.58 3.85
CA PRO A 155 2.51 -20.51 2.76
C PRO A 155 1.99 -20.08 1.38
N ASP A 156 1.03 -19.19 1.31
CA ASP A 156 0.38 -18.68 0.09
C ASP A 156 0.96 -17.35 -0.42
N GLU A 157 1.94 -16.78 0.32
CA GLU A 157 2.58 -15.51 -0.10
C GLU A 157 3.54 -15.72 -1.26
N THR A 158 3.36 -14.93 -2.32
CA THR A 158 4.22 -14.88 -3.49
C THR A 158 4.75 -13.48 -3.76
N VAL A 159 5.83 -13.39 -4.51
CA VAL A 159 6.47 -12.12 -4.88
C VAL A 159 5.98 -11.68 -6.25
N MET A 160 5.23 -10.61 -6.30
CA MET A 160 4.77 -9.97 -7.54
C MET A 160 5.71 -8.84 -7.93
N VAL A 161 6.16 -8.81 -9.17
CA VAL A 161 6.99 -7.74 -9.75
C VAL A 161 6.33 -7.20 -11.01
N VAL A 162 6.42 -5.87 -11.20
CA VAL A 162 5.86 -5.18 -12.37
C VAL A 162 6.91 -4.20 -12.93
N SER A 163 7.03 -4.15 -14.26
CA SER A 163 7.97 -3.30 -14.98
C SER A 163 7.31 -2.13 -15.70
N GLU A 164 8.11 -1.17 -16.14
CA GLU A 164 7.68 0.08 -16.80
C GLU A 164 6.77 -0.16 -18.00
N GLN A 165 7.08 -1.17 -18.83
CA GLN A 165 6.33 -1.48 -20.07
C GLN A 165 5.14 -2.42 -19.85
N GLY A 166 4.68 -2.55 -18.59
CA GLY A 166 3.49 -3.33 -18.27
C GLY A 166 3.68 -4.86 -18.26
N TYR A 167 4.90 -5.33 -18.14
CA TYR A 167 5.20 -6.74 -17.90
C TYR A 167 5.25 -7.01 -16.40
N GLY A 168 4.78 -8.18 -16.00
CA GLY A 168 4.83 -8.58 -14.60
C GLY A 168 4.74 -10.08 -14.43
N LYS A 169 5.00 -10.54 -13.22
CA LYS A 169 4.91 -11.95 -12.85
C LYS A 169 4.87 -12.14 -11.36
N ARG A 170 4.38 -13.31 -10.97
CA ARG A 170 4.50 -13.86 -9.61
C ARG A 170 5.65 -14.87 -9.57
N SER A 171 6.36 -14.92 -8.47
CA SER A 171 7.39 -15.95 -8.21
C SER A 171 7.26 -16.44 -6.78
N ASP A 172 7.60 -17.69 -6.55
CA ASP A 172 7.63 -18.25 -5.21
C ASP A 172 8.71 -17.56 -4.37
N LEU A 173 8.45 -17.41 -3.08
CA LEU A 173 9.41 -16.84 -2.14
C LEU A 173 10.68 -17.71 -2.05
N ASP A 174 10.55 -19.02 -2.19
CA ASP A 174 11.66 -19.97 -2.12
C ASP A 174 12.65 -19.85 -3.28
N ASP A 175 12.24 -19.25 -4.39
CA ASP A 175 13.15 -18.87 -5.49
C ASP A 175 14.21 -17.84 -5.04
N TYR A 176 13.97 -17.11 -3.93
CA TYR A 176 14.85 -16.09 -3.40
C TYR A 176 15.62 -16.63 -2.20
N ARG A 177 16.87 -16.98 -2.39
CA ARG A 177 17.72 -17.44 -1.28
C ARG A 177 17.86 -16.37 -0.20
N ILE A 178 17.79 -16.77 1.07
CA ILE A 178 18.11 -15.89 2.20
C ILE A 178 19.62 -15.64 2.21
N THR A 179 20.00 -14.37 2.33
CA THR A 179 21.39 -13.91 2.37
C THR A 179 21.60 -12.89 3.48
N ASN A 180 22.82 -12.45 3.68
CA ASN A 180 23.08 -11.27 4.48
C ASN A 180 22.68 -10.01 3.71
N ARG A 181 22.21 -8.97 4.43
CA ARG A 181 21.95 -7.65 3.84
C ARG A 181 23.21 -7.05 3.20
N GLY A 182 23.02 -6.08 2.32
CA GLY A 182 24.11 -5.31 1.71
C GLY A 182 24.70 -5.91 0.45
N GLY A 183 24.25 -7.11 0.03
CA GLY A 183 24.63 -7.72 -1.24
C GLY A 183 23.89 -7.10 -2.44
N LYS A 184 24.28 -7.51 -3.67
CA LYS A 184 23.60 -7.13 -4.93
C LYS A 184 22.27 -7.85 -5.15
N GLY A 185 22.03 -8.95 -4.42
CA GLY A 185 20.85 -9.78 -4.60
C GLY A 185 20.91 -10.69 -5.84
N VAL A 186 19.76 -11.29 -6.16
CA VAL A 186 19.55 -12.20 -7.30
C VAL A 186 18.61 -11.55 -8.32
N LYS A 187 18.67 -12.04 -9.58
CA LYS A 187 17.78 -11.54 -10.63
C LYS A 187 16.32 -11.87 -10.26
N THR A 188 15.45 -10.87 -10.22
CA THR A 188 14.01 -11.02 -9.99
C THR A 188 13.16 -10.77 -11.23
N LEU A 189 13.69 -10.01 -12.19
CA LEU A 189 13.09 -9.78 -13.50
C LEU A 189 14.19 -9.76 -14.55
N ASN A 190 13.96 -10.35 -15.72
CA ASN A 190 14.86 -10.17 -16.86
C ASN A 190 14.51 -8.83 -17.54
N VAL A 191 15.24 -7.79 -17.18
CA VAL A 191 15.10 -6.43 -17.75
C VAL A 191 15.66 -6.42 -19.16
N THR A 192 14.83 -6.02 -20.12
CA THR A 192 15.15 -5.88 -21.55
C THR A 192 14.49 -4.60 -22.05
N GLU A 193 14.81 -4.15 -23.27
CA GLU A 193 14.11 -3.00 -23.90
C GLU A 193 12.59 -3.23 -23.95
N LYS A 194 12.15 -4.47 -24.15
CA LYS A 194 10.74 -4.84 -24.21
C LYS A 194 10.02 -4.74 -22.88
N THR A 195 10.66 -5.10 -21.78
CA THR A 195 10.05 -5.06 -20.44
C THR A 195 10.18 -3.70 -19.79
N GLY A 196 11.21 -2.94 -20.14
CA GLY A 196 11.61 -1.78 -19.37
C GLY A 196 12.16 -2.16 -17.99
N LYS A 197 12.48 -1.18 -17.17
CA LYS A 197 13.02 -1.36 -15.82
C LYS A 197 11.94 -1.78 -14.83
N LEU A 198 12.34 -2.31 -13.67
CA LEU A 198 11.40 -2.66 -12.59
C LEU A 198 10.83 -1.40 -11.94
N VAL A 199 9.51 -1.38 -11.71
CA VAL A 199 8.80 -0.26 -11.05
C VAL A 199 8.28 -0.64 -9.68
N SER A 200 7.83 -1.88 -9.50
CA SER A 200 7.16 -2.26 -8.25
C SER A 200 7.44 -3.71 -7.86
N ILE A 201 7.51 -3.92 -6.55
CA ILE A 201 7.50 -5.24 -5.92
C ILE A 201 6.42 -5.26 -4.82
N LYS A 202 5.64 -6.33 -4.77
CA LYS A 202 4.56 -6.53 -3.78
C LYS A 202 4.57 -7.98 -3.29
N ASN A 203 4.21 -8.21 -2.03
CA ASN A 203 3.80 -9.53 -1.55
C ASN A 203 2.31 -9.69 -1.80
N VAL A 204 1.92 -10.79 -2.43
CA VAL A 204 0.54 -11.05 -2.84
C VAL A 204 0.18 -12.51 -2.62
N ASN A 205 -1.10 -12.78 -2.50
CA ASN A 205 -1.72 -14.12 -2.52
C ASN A 205 -2.89 -14.13 -3.51
N ASP A 206 -3.57 -15.26 -3.62
CA ASP A 206 -4.66 -15.43 -4.58
C ASP A 206 -5.93 -14.63 -4.24
N SER A 207 -6.12 -14.23 -2.97
CA SER A 207 -7.23 -13.39 -2.52
C SER A 207 -7.00 -11.89 -2.76
N ASN A 208 -5.89 -11.50 -3.37
CA ASN A 208 -5.60 -10.12 -3.66
C ASN A 208 -5.88 -9.74 -5.11
N ASP A 209 -6.15 -8.45 -5.31
CA ASP A 209 -6.18 -7.80 -6.62
C ASP A 209 -5.01 -6.82 -6.75
N LEU A 210 -4.58 -6.59 -7.97
CA LEU A 210 -3.63 -5.54 -8.32
C LEU A 210 -4.36 -4.39 -9.01
N VAL A 211 -4.11 -3.19 -8.53
CA VAL A 211 -4.50 -1.95 -9.21
C VAL A 211 -3.26 -1.34 -9.82
N ILE A 212 -3.18 -1.33 -11.13
CA ILE A 212 -2.08 -0.78 -11.93
C ILE A 212 -2.52 0.56 -12.49
N ILE A 213 -1.72 1.60 -12.28
CA ILE A 213 -1.97 2.95 -12.78
C ILE A 213 -0.81 3.35 -13.68
N ASN A 214 -1.10 3.79 -14.90
CA ASN A 214 -0.11 4.31 -15.84
C ASN A 214 0.10 5.83 -15.68
N LYS A 215 1.11 6.39 -16.35
CA LYS A 215 1.42 7.83 -16.28
C LYS A 215 0.31 8.72 -16.84
N SER A 216 -0.49 8.23 -17.80
CA SER A 216 -1.64 8.94 -18.34
C SER A 216 -2.90 8.87 -17.46
N GLY A 217 -2.82 8.19 -16.28
CA GLY A 217 -3.93 8.10 -15.31
C GLY A 217 -4.92 6.98 -15.55
N ILE A 218 -4.69 6.09 -16.53
CA ILE A 218 -5.54 4.93 -16.75
C ILE A 218 -5.27 3.91 -15.65
N THR A 219 -6.35 3.41 -15.06
CA THR A 219 -6.31 2.43 -13.98
C THR A 219 -6.86 1.09 -14.47
N LEU A 220 -6.14 0.02 -14.19
CA LEU A 220 -6.54 -1.36 -14.48
C LEU A 220 -6.52 -2.17 -13.17
N ARG A 221 -7.59 -2.92 -12.90
CA ARG A 221 -7.67 -3.89 -11.79
C ARG A 221 -7.59 -5.31 -12.35
N LEU A 222 -6.73 -6.15 -11.76
CA LEU A 222 -6.48 -7.53 -12.15
C LEU A 222 -6.52 -8.41 -10.91
N LYS A 223 -7.17 -9.57 -11.01
CA LYS A 223 -7.08 -10.61 -9.96
C LYS A 223 -5.67 -11.22 -9.96
N VAL A 224 -5.07 -11.34 -8.79
CA VAL A 224 -3.74 -11.97 -8.66
C VAL A 224 -3.80 -13.46 -9.00
N ALA A 225 -4.91 -14.13 -8.70
CA ALA A 225 -5.14 -15.54 -9.02
C ALA A 225 -4.97 -15.85 -10.53
N ASP A 226 -5.30 -14.91 -11.43
CA ASP A 226 -5.18 -15.06 -12.87
C ASP A 226 -3.72 -14.96 -13.35
N ILE A 227 -2.80 -14.51 -12.51
CA ILE A 227 -1.39 -14.34 -12.83
C ILE A 227 -0.64 -15.60 -12.38
N ARG A 228 -0.20 -16.40 -13.33
CA ARG A 228 0.54 -17.64 -13.02
C ARG A 228 1.88 -17.38 -12.31
N VAL A 229 2.21 -18.27 -11.40
CA VAL A 229 3.54 -18.31 -10.76
C VAL A 229 4.59 -18.81 -11.75
N MET A 230 5.75 -18.16 -11.80
CA MET A 230 6.85 -18.53 -12.69
C MET A 230 8.21 -18.13 -12.10
N GLY A 231 9.26 -18.80 -12.56
CA GLY A 231 10.61 -18.61 -12.05
C GLY A 231 11.08 -17.14 -12.04
N ARG A 232 11.81 -16.75 -11.01
CA ARG A 232 12.23 -15.37 -10.74
C ARG A 232 13.03 -14.68 -11.86
N ALA A 233 13.78 -15.42 -12.67
CA ALA A 233 14.67 -14.85 -13.70
C ALA A 233 14.00 -14.66 -15.08
N THR A 234 12.69 -14.90 -15.20
CA THR A 234 11.93 -14.74 -16.45
C THR A 234 11.55 -13.28 -16.73
N GLN A 235 11.12 -12.98 -17.94
CA GLN A 235 10.61 -11.66 -18.34
C GLN A 235 9.18 -11.37 -17.80
N GLY A 236 8.45 -12.42 -17.41
CA GLY A 236 7.04 -12.31 -17.06
C GLY A 236 6.11 -12.32 -18.27
N VAL A 237 4.86 -11.98 -18.00
CA VAL A 237 3.78 -11.83 -18.99
C VAL A 237 3.36 -10.38 -19.10
N ARG A 238 2.73 -10.02 -20.21
CA ARG A 238 2.18 -8.69 -20.39
C ARG A 238 0.87 -8.58 -19.60
N LEU A 239 0.83 -7.71 -18.61
CA LEU A 239 -0.35 -7.42 -17.79
C LEU A 239 -1.24 -6.37 -18.45
N ILE A 240 -0.63 -5.37 -19.08
CA ILE A 240 -1.30 -4.29 -19.79
C ILE A 240 -0.55 -3.96 -21.08
N ASN A 241 -1.28 -3.61 -22.14
CA ASN A 241 -0.69 -3.18 -23.40
C ASN A 241 -0.55 -1.66 -23.46
N LEU A 242 0.67 -1.17 -23.32
CA LEU A 242 1.01 0.27 -23.33
C LEU A 242 1.61 0.74 -24.66
N GLU A 243 1.99 -0.16 -25.58
CA GLU A 243 2.69 0.16 -26.85
C GLU A 243 1.94 1.19 -27.71
N LYS A 244 0.61 1.04 -27.80
CA LYS A 244 -0.22 1.93 -28.63
C LYS A 244 -0.25 3.40 -28.19
N ARG A 245 0.11 3.67 -26.94
CA ARG A 245 0.01 5.00 -26.31
C ARG A 245 1.38 5.56 -25.89
N ASN A 246 2.45 4.82 -26.11
CA ASN A 246 3.79 5.16 -25.64
C ASN A 246 3.79 5.60 -24.16
N ASP A 247 3.12 4.81 -23.32
CA ASP A 247 2.88 5.08 -21.91
C ASP A 247 3.69 4.12 -21.03
N GLU A 248 3.79 4.42 -19.75
CA GLU A 248 4.54 3.63 -18.78
C GLU A 248 3.73 3.46 -17.49
N ILE A 249 4.02 2.40 -16.73
CA ILE A 249 3.45 2.19 -15.41
C ILE A 249 3.98 3.26 -14.44
N ALA A 250 3.05 3.96 -13.78
CA ALA A 250 3.36 4.94 -12.75
C ALA A 250 3.33 4.33 -11.34
N SER A 251 2.35 3.47 -11.04
CA SER A 251 2.15 2.91 -9.70
C SER A 251 1.44 1.57 -9.76
N VAL A 252 1.70 0.73 -8.76
CA VAL A 252 1.01 -0.54 -8.55
C VAL A 252 0.62 -0.66 -7.08
N CYS A 253 -0.66 -0.86 -6.81
CA CYS A 253 -1.21 -1.09 -5.48
C CYS A 253 -1.76 -2.51 -5.37
N LYS A 254 -1.64 -3.09 -4.18
CA LYS A 254 -2.34 -4.32 -3.79
C LYS A 254 -3.61 -3.92 -3.04
N VAL A 255 -4.73 -4.55 -3.36
CA VAL A 255 -6.00 -4.42 -2.66
C VAL A 255 -6.55 -5.81 -2.36
N ASP A 256 -7.36 -5.93 -1.33
CA ASP A 256 -8.06 -7.19 -1.04
C ASP A 256 -9.24 -7.36 -2.02
N SER A 257 -9.58 -8.60 -2.36
CA SER A 257 -10.69 -8.89 -3.26
C SER A 257 -12.02 -8.51 -2.60
N GLU A 258 -12.95 -7.95 -3.36
CA GLU A 258 -14.29 -7.58 -2.85
C GLU A 258 -15.14 -8.80 -2.45
N GLU A 259 -14.83 -9.97 -2.97
CA GLU A 259 -15.55 -11.22 -2.64
C GLU A 259 -15.35 -11.64 -1.16
N GLU A 260 -14.16 -11.37 -0.56
CA GLU A 260 -13.92 -11.64 0.87
C GLU A 260 -14.64 -10.65 1.80
N VAL A 261 -14.88 -9.41 1.35
CA VAL A 261 -15.57 -8.40 2.16
C VAL A 261 -17.06 -8.75 2.31
N LEU A 262 -17.69 -9.29 1.27
CA LEU A 262 -19.11 -9.71 1.30
C LEU A 262 -19.33 -10.94 2.18
N GLU A 263 -18.44 -11.94 2.17
CA GLU A 263 -18.55 -13.13 3.02
C GLU A 263 -18.35 -12.81 4.51
N THR A 264 -17.55 -11.81 4.86
CA THR A 264 -17.40 -11.35 6.25
C THR A 264 -18.58 -10.51 6.75
N GLU A 265 -19.30 -9.82 5.89
CA GLU A 265 -20.53 -9.08 6.27
C GLU A 265 -21.73 -10.02 6.39
N GLU A 266 -21.91 -11.02 5.52
CA GLU A 266 -22.97 -12.01 5.63
C GLU A 266 -22.82 -12.95 6.84
N SER A 267 -21.60 -13.22 7.30
CA SER A 267 -21.38 -14.06 8.50
C SER A 267 -21.64 -13.34 9.82
N VAL A 268 -21.88 -12.03 9.84
CA VAL A 268 -22.19 -11.24 11.04
C VAL A 268 -23.70 -11.00 11.19
N GLU A 269 -24.51 -11.14 10.12
CA GLU A 269 -25.96 -10.89 10.18
C GLU A 269 -26.83 -12.14 10.53
N THR A 270 -26.24 -13.31 10.71
CA THR A 270 -26.99 -14.54 10.99
C THR A 270 -26.94 -15.03 12.45
N VAL A 271 -26.74 -14.16 13.43
CA VAL A 271 -26.90 -14.52 14.84
C VAL A 271 -27.86 -13.53 15.49
N ASP A 272 -29.06 -13.93 15.62
CA ASP A 272 -30.14 -13.57 16.54
C ASP A 272 -31.42 -13.02 15.89
N ALA A 273 -32.24 -13.93 15.46
CA ALA A 273 -33.67 -13.70 15.32
C ALA A 273 -34.46 -14.97 15.72
N SER A 274 -34.40 -15.32 17.00
CA SER A 274 -35.41 -16.21 17.60
C SER A 274 -35.55 -15.93 19.09
N ALA A 275 -36.65 -15.34 19.42
CA ALA A 275 -37.39 -15.33 20.67
C ALA A 275 -37.77 -13.93 21.18
N VAL A 276 -38.88 -13.38 20.73
CA VAL A 276 -39.82 -12.69 21.63
C VAL A 276 -41.24 -12.90 21.07
N GLU A 277 -42.08 -13.64 21.84
CA GLU A 277 -43.50 -13.77 21.67
C GLU A 277 -44.21 -12.43 21.88
N VAL A 278 -45.21 -12.16 21.01
CA VAL A 278 -46.12 -11.01 21.11
C VAL A 278 -47.47 -11.51 21.62
N PRO A 279 -48.12 -10.88 22.60
CA PRO A 279 -49.56 -11.03 22.79
C PRO A 279 -50.33 -9.96 22.00
N GLU A 280 -51.32 -10.45 21.25
CA GLU A 280 -52.36 -9.67 20.58
C GLU A 280 -53.18 -8.83 21.55
N THR A 281 -53.55 -7.61 21.17
CA THR A 281 -54.86 -7.04 21.42
C THR A 281 -55.25 -6.02 20.34
N ILE A 282 -56.43 -6.19 19.84
CA ILE A 282 -57.20 -5.51 18.82
C ILE A 282 -57.73 -4.17 19.36
N GLU A 283 -57.76 -3.10 18.56
CA GLU A 283 -58.91 -2.16 18.50
C GLU A 283 -58.83 -1.27 17.22
N GLU A 284 -60.03 -0.98 16.74
CA GLU A 284 -60.45 -0.52 15.42
C GLU A 284 -60.25 0.98 15.15
N ASN A 285 -60.16 1.29 13.88
CA ASN A 285 -60.34 2.42 12.99
C ASN A 285 -61.21 3.61 13.47
N PRO A 286 -61.20 4.85 12.90
CA PRO A 286 -61.60 5.07 11.50
C PRO A 286 -60.89 6.22 10.70
N GLU A 287 -60.98 6.02 9.37
CA GLU A 287 -61.04 6.92 8.20
C GLU A 287 -60.84 8.45 8.38
N VAL A 288 -59.99 9.02 7.49
CA VAL A 288 -60.26 10.26 6.72
C VAL A 288 -59.38 10.37 5.46
N GLU A 289 -60.04 10.35 4.33
CA GLU A 289 -59.98 11.05 3.06
C GLU A 289 -58.64 11.39 2.36
N THR A 290 -58.65 11.02 1.10
CA THR A 290 -57.84 11.31 -0.08
C THR A 290 -57.67 12.81 -0.39
N ASP A 291 -56.51 13.19 -0.89
CA ASP A 291 -56.46 14.23 -1.93
C ASP A 291 -55.32 13.97 -2.94
N ASP A 292 -55.67 14.11 -4.21
CA ASP A 292 -54.90 13.87 -5.42
C ASP A 292 -53.87 14.96 -5.67
N ALA A 293 -52.68 14.60 -6.13
CA ALA A 293 -51.87 15.48 -6.97
C ALA A 293 -50.88 14.68 -7.85
N GLU A 294 -51.02 14.93 -9.13
CA GLU A 294 -50.38 14.33 -10.30
C GLU A 294 -48.83 14.53 -10.37
N PRO A 295 -48.15 13.74 -11.22
CA PRO A 295 -46.69 13.76 -11.35
C PRO A 295 -46.20 14.82 -12.31
N VAL A 296 -45.16 15.55 -11.94
CA VAL A 296 -44.44 16.50 -12.80
C VAL A 296 -43.22 15.86 -13.42
N SER A 297 -43.23 15.77 -14.76
CA SER A 297 -42.12 15.36 -15.60
C SER A 297 -41.08 16.47 -15.73
N TYR A 298 -39.78 16.13 -15.56
CA TYR A 298 -38.69 17.01 -15.98
C TYR A 298 -37.98 16.47 -17.21
N THR A 299 -38.19 17.18 -18.31
CA THR A 299 -37.48 17.06 -19.58
C THR A 299 -36.09 17.71 -19.52
N HIS A 300 -35.18 17.14 -20.29
CA HIS A 300 -33.84 17.58 -20.67
C HIS A 300 -33.64 19.08 -20.87
N LEU A 301 -32.47 19.59 -20.48
CA LEU A 301 -31.85 20.74 -21.13
C LEU A 301 -30.36 20.47 -21.41
N ARG A 302 -30.06 20.62 -22.70
CA ARG A 302 -28.76 20.46 -23.38
C ARG A 302 -27.80 21.60 -23.05
N ALA A 303 -26.52 21.25 -23.12
CA ALA A 303 -25.36 22.12 -23.11
C ALA A 303 -25.39 23.17 -24.25
N HIS A 304 -24.81 24.34 -23.98
CA HIS A 304 -24.18 25.20 -24.99
C HIS A 304 -22.78 25.60 -24.52
N GLU A 305 -21.82 25.28 -25.40
CA GLU A 305 -20.49 25.85 -25.46
C GLU A 305 -20.53 27.35 -25.62
N THR A 306 -19.60 28.08 -25.02
CA THR A 306 -18.93 29.22 -25.69
C THR A 306 -17.56 29.46 -25.08
N ALA A 307 -16.61 29.56 -26.00
CA ALA A 307 -15.20 29.92 -25.79
C ALA A 307 -15.05 31.44 -25.48
N ALA A 308 -14.05 31.72 -24.64
CA ALA A 308 -13.17 32.89 -24.77
C ALA A 308 -11.95 32.63 -23.84
#